data_8e514056a9e1af2e64ad48ecbda3b3b6
#
_entry.id   8e514056a9e1af2e64ad48ecbda3b3b6
#
_cell.length_a   1.000
_cell.length_b   1.000
_cell.length_c   1.000
_cell.angle_alpha   90.00
_cell.angle_beta   90.00
_cell.angle_gamma   90.00
#
_symmetry.space_group_name_H-M   'P 1'
#
loop_
_entity.id
_entity.type
_entity.pdbx_description
1 polymer ?
#
loop_
_entity_poly.entity_id
_entity_poly.type
_entity_poly.pdbx_seq_one_letter_code
_entity_poly.pdbx_strand_id
1 'polypeptide(L)'
;MTPGDDDLRIRPGRVRPRGHANTKRFVNQVLRAAKKAGGARRGGSGRSRVGTFGRGRAASLRANALGTRVRRVTVKARVVRHGARSTPLGVHLAYLERDGVALDGSPGKLFDGEREAADRREFVGSCADDRHHFRFIVSPEDASEMADLKAFTRDLMSDAARDLGTRLEWVAVEHHNTEHSHVHVLVRGRADDGSDLVIARDYIREGMGARAQALVTLELGPRTEVEIKRELQNQIDAERWTPLDRDLVRRAAAGEGLVDLRPDAAIRPDAAHHARLGRMQTLERLGLATPTEPAQ
;
A
#
# COMPACT_ATOMS: atom_id res chain seq x y z
N MET A 1 -17.28 -23.06 15.30
CA MET A 1 -16.88 -21.84 16.04
C MET A 1 -15.62 -21.32 15.36
N THR A 2 -15.76 -20.41 14.42
CA THR A 2 -14.68 -19.74 13.67
C THR A 2 -14.14 -18.60 14.51
N PRO A 3 -12.82 -18.46 14.69
CA PRO A 3 -12.25 -17.29 15.37
C PRO A 3 -12.36 -16.07 14.46
N GLY A 4 -12.95 -15.00 15.02
CA GLY A 4 -13.23 -13.77 14.33
C GLY A 4 -12.00 -13.06 13.77
N ASP A 5 -12.17 -12.51 12.60
CA ASP A 5 -11.33 -11.49 11.97
C ASP A 5 -11.29 -10.25 12.87
N ASP A 6 -10.21 -10.09 13.63
CA ASP A 6 -9.93 -8.85 14.36
C ASP A 6 -9.47 -7.78 13.36
N ASP A 7 -10.46 -7.10 12.83
CA ASP A 7 -10.34 -5.95 11.94
C ASP A 7 -9.59 -4.83 12.68
N LEU A 8 -8.34 -4.59 12.33
CA LEU A 8 -7.56 -3.46 12.81
C LEU A 8 -8.17 -2.15 12.30
N ARG A 9 -9.19 -1.65 13.01
CA ARG A 9 -9.70 -0.29 12.83
C ARG A 9 -8.62 0.71 13.22
N ILE A 10 -7.86 1.18 12.25
CA ILE A 10 -7.02 2.37 12.40
C ILE A 10 -7.94 3.56 12.52
N ARG A 11 -8.13 4.07 13.74
CA ARG A 11 -8.81 5.36 13.94
C ARG A 11 -7.90 6.46 13.41
N PRO A 12 -8.29 7.24 12.39
CA PRO A 12 -7.51 8.40 11.96
C PRO A 12 -7.56 9.44 13.08
N GLY A 13 -6.38 9.82 13.60
CA GLY A 13 -6.27 10.95 14.50
C GLY A 13 -6.77 12.22 13.80
N ARG A 14 -7.43 13.11 14.54
CA ARG A 14 -7.94 14.41 14.06
C ARG A 14 -6.81 15.18 13.37
N VAL A 15 -6.88 15.30 12.04
CA VAL A 15 -6.03 16.20 11.27
C VAL A 15 -6.78 17.53 11.15
N ARG A 16 -6.26 18.58 11.77
CA ARG A 16 -6.77 19.94 11.56
C ARG A 16 -6.26 20.44 10.20
N PRO A 17 -7.12 20.93 9.29
CA PRO A 17 -6.67 21.52 8.03
C PRO A 17 -5.95 22.84 8.33
N ARG A 18 -4.65 22.91 7.99
CA ARG A 18 -3.87 24.17 7.97
C ARG A 18 -3.58 24.54 6.53
N GLY A 19 -3.87 25.79 6.19
CA GLY A 19 -3.91 26.33 4.84
C GLY A 19 -2.64 26.19 3.99
N HIS A 20 -2.80 26.38 2.70
CA HIS A 20 -1.83 26.21 1.59
C HIS A 20 -0.46 26.92 1.75
N ALA A 21 -0.32 27.94 2.59
CA ALA A 21 0.95 28.62 2.85
C ALA A 21 1.98 27.76 3.61
N ASN A 22 1.51 26.75 4.36
CA ASN A 22 2.39 25.85 5.15
C ASN A 22 2.98 24.70 4.34
N THR A 23 2.37 24.32 3.20
CA THR A 23 2.83 23.20 2.37
C THR A 23 4.18 23.50 1.72
N LYS A 24 4.37 24.72 1.19
CA LYS A 24 5.66 25.14 0.60
C LYS A 24 6.78 25.24 1.64
N ARG A 25 6.49 25.71 2.86
CA ARG A 25 7.45 25.72 3.98
C ARG A 25 7.82 24.32 4.42
N PHE A 26 6.86 23.41 4.52
CA PHE A 26 7.07 22.02 4.89
C PHE A 26 7.91 21.28 3.84
N VAL A 27 7.60 21.41 2.54
CA VAL A 27 8.38 20.82 1.45
C VAL A 27 9.82 21.34 1.46
N ASN A 28 10.03 22.64 1.66
CA ASN A 28 11.39 23.21 1.76
C ASN A 28 12.15 22.75 3.02
N GLN A 29 11.46 22.55 4.12
CA GLN A 29 12.05 22.02 5.37
C GLN A 29 12.45 20.55 5.23
N VAL A 30 11.65 19.76 4.52
CA VAL A 30 11.92 18.35 4.18
C VAL A 30 13.08 18.24 3.19
N LEU A 31 13.13 19.09 2.15
CA LEU A 31 14.25 19.13 1.21
C LEU A 31 15.57 19.55 1.87
N ARG A 32 15.52 20.46 2.84
CA ARG A 32 16.70 20.82 3.66
C ARG A 32 17.13 19.68 4.59
N ALA A 33 16.18 18.96 5.21
CA ALA A 33 16.47 17.80 6.03
C ALA A 33 17.04 16.63 5.20
N ALA A 34 16.52 16.40 3.99
CA ALA A 34 17.04 15.39 3.07
C ALA A 34 18.45 15.74 2.55
N LYS A 35 18.75 17.02 2.25
CA LYS A 35 20.11 17.48 1.92
C LYS A 35 21.08 17.33 3.10
N LYS A 36 20.62 17.61 4.31
CA LYS A 36 21.43 17.46 5.54
C LYS A 36 21.72 16.00 5.86
N ALA A 37 20.80 15.08 5.59
CA ALA A 37 20.96 13.63 5.75
C ALA A 37 21.85 13.01 4.65
N GLY A 38 21.90 13.58 3.45
CA GLY A 38 22.75 13.11 2.34
C GLY A 38 24.16 13.70 2.30
N GLY A 39 24.47 14.66 3.16
CA GLY A 39 25.72 15.46 3.11
C GLY A 39 26.79 15.11 4.16
N ALA A 40 26.60 14.14 5.03
CA ALA A 40 27.53 13.83 6.09
C ALA A 40 28.24 12.47 5.91
N ARG A 41 29.12 12.38 4.89
CA ARG A 41 30.24 11.45 4.92
C ARG A 41 31.47 12.19 5.41
N ARG A 42 31.69 12.22 6.71
CA ARG A 42 33.04 12.35 7.34
C ARG A 42 33.02 11.70 8.72
N GLY A 43 34.01 10.85 8.93
CA GLY A 43 34.23 9.90 10.00
C GLY A 43 33.93 10.40 11.42
N GLY A 44 33.37 9.49 12.19
CA GLY A 44 33.19 9.59 13.63
C GLY A 44 32.42 8.38 14.08
N SER A 45 33.06 7.47 14.83
CA SER A 45 32.44 6.35 15.51
C SER A 45 31.46 6.89 16.57
N GLY A 46 30.22 7.11 16.16
CA GLY A 46 29.14 7.46 17.04
C GLY A 46 27.98 6.53 16.74
N ARG A 47 27.56 5.72 17.72
CA ARG A 47 26.32 4.93 17.66
C ARG A 47 25.18 5.86 17.22
N SER A 48 24.80 5.76 15.96
CA SER A 48 23.68 6.49 15.40
C SER A 48 22.43 6.08 16.19
N ARG A 49 21.87 7.00 16.98
CA ARG A 49 20.53 6.86 17.51
C ARG A 49 19.60 6.79 16.30
N VAL A 50 19.15 5.59 15.94
CA VAL A 50 18.09 5.37 14.95
C VAL A 50 16.90 6.20 15.43
N GLY A 51 16.62 7.30 14.73
CA GLY A 51 15.57 8.22 15.12
C GLY A 51 14.23 7.48 15.19
N THR A 52 13.35 7.92 16.08
CA THR A 52 12.01 7.41 16.40
C THR A 52 11.07 7.28 15.18
N PHE A 53 11.51 7.65 13.98
CA PHE A 53 10.68 7.82 12.79
C PHE A 53 10.71 6.65 11.80
N GLY A 54 11.57 5.64 11.99
CA GLY A 54 11.70 4.51 11.07
C GLY A 54 12.38 4.86 9.73
N ARG A 55 12.79 3.79 9.00
CA ARG A 55 13.46 3.86 7.70
C ARG A 55 12.43 4.11 6.56
N GLY A 56 12.86 4.67 5.44
CA GLY A 56 12.04 4.83 4.23
C GLY A 56 11.18 6.09 4.15
N ARG A 57 11.23 6.98 5.13
CA ARG A 57 10.40 8.20 5.16
C ARG A 57 10.65 9.15 3.98
N ALA A 58 11.89 9.28 3.52
CA ALA A 58 12.23 10.13 2.38
C ALA A 58 11.68 9.56 1.06
N ALA A 59 11.57 8.25 0.94
CA ALA A 59 11.04 7.59 -0.25
C ALA A 59 9.50 7.74 -0.34
N SER A 60 8.78 7.70 0.79
CA SER A 60 7.33 7.91 0.80
C SER A 60 6.90 9.29 0.30
N LEU A 61 7.76 10.31 0.45
CA LEU A 61 7.49 11.65 -0.06
C LEU A 61 7.57 11.75 -1.59
N ARG A 62 8.32 10.85 -2.24
CA ARG A 62 8.41 10.76 -3.71
C ARG A 62 7.23 10.01 -4.31
N ALA A 63 6.61 9.15 -3.54
CA ALA A 63 5.50 8.31 -3.95
C ALA A 63 4.26 9.09 -4.39
N ASN A 64 4.01 10.25 -3.77
CA ASN A 64 2.84 11.09 -4.05
C ASN A 64 2.93 11.88 -5.38
N ALA A 65 4.03 11.74 -6.14
CA ALA A 65 4.21 12.40 -7.43
C ALA A 65 3.69 11.58 -8.62
N LEU A 66 3.22 10.36 -8.38
CA LEU A 66 2.69 9.49 -9.44
C LEU A 66 1.29 9.97 -9.87
N GLY A 67 1.14 10.24 -11.17
CA GLY A 67 -0.11 10.72 -11.75
C GLY A 67 -1.24 9.68 -11.76
N THR A 68 -2.41 10.06 -12.28
CA THR A 68 -3.63 9.22 -12.29
C THR A 68 -3.56 8.01 -13.23
N ARG A 69 -2.54 7.94 -14.08
CA ARG A 69 -2.36 6.86 -15.09
C ARG A 69 -1.52 5.68 -14.60
N VAL A 70 -1.08 5.66 -13.34
CA VAL A 70 -0.35 4.51 -12.81
C VAL A 70 -1.25 3.30 -12.65
N ARG A 71 -0.68 2.12 -12.89
CA ARG A 71 -1.32 0.83 -12.64
C ARG A 71 -1.53 0.66 -11.14
N ARG A 72 -2.62 0.03 -10.74
CA ARG A 72 -2.98 -0.09 -9.33
C ARG A 72 -2.40 -1.33 -8.70
N VAL A 73 -1.87 -1.16 -7.50
CA VAL A 73 -1.42 -2.27 -6.66
C VAL A 73 -1.93 -2.04 -5.25
N THR A 74 -2.62 -3.03 -4.72
CA THR A 74 -3.00 -3.05 -3.31
C THR A 74 -1.86 -3.63 -2.48
N VAL A 75 -1.37 -2.87 -1.50
CA VAL A 75 -0.39 -3.36 -0.53
C VAL A 75 -1.01 -3.30 0.86
N LYS A 76 -1.19 -4.47 1.49
CA LYS A 76 -1.60 -4.58 2.89
C LYS A 76 -0.38 -4.98 3.70
N ALA A 77 -0.18 -4.34 4.85
CA ALA A 77 0.97 -4.61 5.72
C ALA A 77 0.53 -4.85 7.16
N ARG A 78 1.20 -5.78 7.82
CA ARG A 78 1.02 -6.09 9.23
C ARG A 78 2.39 -6.29 9.89
N VAL A 79 2.58 -5.70 11.07
CA VAL A 79 3.71 -6.00 11.95
C VAL A 79 3.26 -7.04 12.97
N VAL A 80 3.94 -8.17 13.01
CA VAL A 80 3.65 -9.26 13.95
C VAL A 80 4.77 -9.33 14.98
N ARG A 81 4.45 -9.03 16.23
CA ARG A 81 5.39 -9.19 17.35
C ARG A 81 5.49 -10.65 17.73
N HIS A 82 6.69 -11.12 17.98
CA HIS A 82 6.91 -12.46 18.51
C HIS A 82 6.58 -12.47 20.02
N GLY A 83 5.89 -13.51 20.46
CA GLY A 83 5.50 -13.68 21.86
C GLY A 83 4.55 -14.85 22.05
N ALA A 84 4.29 -15.20 23.31
CA ALA A 84 3.52 -16.40 23.68
C ALA A 84 2.09 -16.46 23.12
N ARG A 85 1.51 -15.33 22.70
CA ARG A 85 0.16 -15.25 22.11
C ARG A 85 0.15 -15.11 20.59
N SER A 86 1.32 -15.04 19.93
CA SER A 86 1.37 -14.95 18.47
C SER A 86 1.37 -16.34 17.84
N THR A 87 0.72 -16.48 16.68
CA THR A 87 0.85 -17.70 15.87
C THR A 87 2.32 -17.88 15.48
N PRO A 88 2.93 -19.05 15.73
CA PRO A 88 4.30 -19.32 15.36
C PRO A 88 4.54 -19.05 13.87
N LEU A 89 5.66 -18.43 13.54
CA LEU A 89 6.01 -18.07 12.15
C LEU A 89 5.98 -19.28 11.21
N GLY A 90 6.53 -20.42 11.66
CA GLY A 90 6.55 -21.65 10.88
C GLY A 90 5.16 -22.21 10.54
N VAL A 91 4.18 -22.08 11.47
CA VAL A 91 2.79 -22.46 11.24
C VAL A 91 2.16 -21.55 10.18
N HIS A 92 2.42 -20.26 10.26
CA HIS A 92 1.90 -19.32 9.27
C HIS A 92 2.50 -19.57 7.87
N LEU A 93 3.80 -19.81 7.77
CA LEU A 93 4.44 -20.14 6.50
C LEU A 93 3.88 -21.45 5.91
N ALA A 94 3.71 -22.50 6.75
CA ALA A 94 3.08 -23.74 6.30
C ALA A 94 1.65 -23.53 5.76
N TYR A 95 0.90 -22.60 6.37
CA TYR A 95 -0.43 -22.23 5.88
C TYR A 95 -0.35 -21.51 4.52
N LEU A 96 0.66 -20.67 4.27
CA LEU A 96 0.84 -20.00 2.99
C LEU A 96 1.25 -20.97 1.88
N GLU A 97 1.99 -22.02 2.21
CA GLU A 97 2.40 -23.09 1.28
C GLU A 97 1.34 -24.18 1.07
N ARG A 98 0.09 -23.98 1.55
CA ARG A 98 -0.98 -24.97 1.45
C ARG A 98 -1.30 -25.36 0.00
N ASP A 99 -1.94 -26.51 -0.17
CA ASP A 99 -2.39 -27.00 -1.47
C ASP A 99 -3.36 -26.02 -2.16
N GLY A 100 -3.35 -26.01 -3.49
CA GLY A 100 -4.29 -25.26 -4.31
C GLY A 100 -4.00 -23.78 -4.47
N VAL A 101 -2.86 -23.26 -3.98
CA VAL A 101 -2.55 -21.82 -4.10
C VAL A 101 -1.72 -21.48 -5.33
N ALA A 102 -0.95 -22.40 -5.88
CA ALA A 102 -0.21 -22.20 -7.12
C ALA A 102 -1.13 -22.21 -8.34
N LEU A 103 -0.65 -21.67 -9.46
CA LEU A 103 -1.42 -21.56 -10.71
C LEU A 103 -1.90 -22.91 -11.24
N ASP A 104 -1.11 -23.97 -11.06
CA ASP A 104 -1.40 -25.36 -11.45
C ASP A 104 -2.19 -26.14 -10.38
N GLY A 105 -2.63 -25.47 -9.30
CA GLY A 105 -3.33 -26.10 -8.17
C GLY A 105 -2.41 -26.86 -7.20
N SER A 106 -1.10 -26.85 -7.43
CA SER A 106 -0.14 -27.45 -6.50
C SER A 106 0.07 -26.61 -5.23
N PRO A 107 0.77 -27.13 -4.21
CA PRO A 107 1.17 -26.35 -3.05
C PRO A 107 2.00 -25.14 -3.44
N GLY A 108 1.83 -24.04 -2.69
CA GLY A 108 2.67 -22.86 -2.82
C GLY A 108 4.12 -23.18 -2.49
N LYS A 109 5.06 -22.55 -3.20
CA LYS A 109 6.49 -22.68 -2.95
C LYS A 109 7.03 -21.36 -2.43
N LEU A 110 7.78 -21.42 -1.34
CA LEU A 110 8.54 -20.27 -0.86
C LEU A 110 9.66 -19.95 -1.85
N PHE A 111 9.83 -18.67 -2.14
CA PHE A 111 10.97 -18.13 -2.89
C PHE A 111 11.54 -16.91 -2.16
N ASP A 112 12.75 -16.52 -2.50
CA ASP A 112 13.40 -15.32 -1.97
C ASP A 112 14.08 -14.50 -3.09
N GLY A 113 15.00 -13.63 -2.73
CA GLY A 113 15.74 -12.79 -3.67
C GLY A 113 16.56 -13.56 -4.70
N GLU A 114 16.99 -14.77 -4.37
CA GLU A 114 17.94 -15.55 -5.16
C GLU A 114 17.41 -16.94 -5.54
N ARG A 115 16.61 -17.56 -4.66
CA ARG A 115 16.16 -18.96 -4.78
C ARG A 115 14.70 -19.05 -5.21
N GLU A 116 14.41 -19.99 -6.12
CA GLU A 116 13.03 -20.36 -6.51
C GLU A 116 12.33 -21.25 -5.46
N ALA A 117 13.11 -21.88 -4.59
CA ALA A 117 12.63 -22.70 -3.48
C ALA A 117 13.46 -22.36 -2.23
N ALA A 118 12.95 -21.44 -1.44
CA ALA A 118 13.58 -21.04 -0.17
C ALA A 118 13.23 -22.06 0.94
N ASP A 119 14.17 -22.29 1.85
CA ASP A 119 13.96 -23.20 2.98
C ASP A 119 13.19 -22.48 4.12
N ARG A 120 11.98 -22.97 4.40
CA ARG A 120 11.14 -22.46 5.51
C ARG A 120 11.85 -22.58 6.85
N ARG A 121 12.58 -23.67 7.11
CA ARG A 121 13.22 -23.89 8.41
C ARG A 121 14.38 -22.92 8.61
N GLU A 122 15.14 -22.67 7.55
CA GLU A 122 16.23 -21.70 7.52
C GLU A 122 15.69 -20.31 7.88
N PHE A 123 14.62 -19.84 7.19
CA PHE A 123 14.04 -18.53 7.44
C PHE A 123 13.40 -18.41 8.84
N VAL A 124 12.73 -19.45 9.33
CA VAL A 124 12.18 -19.46 10.70
C VAL A 124 13.31 -19.43 11.72
N GLY A 125 14.39 -20.16 11.49
CA GLY A 125 15.59 -20.15 12.36
C GLY A 125 16.24 -18.77 12.43
N SER A 126 16.38 -18.08 11.28
CA SER A 126 16.95 -16.72 11.28
C SER A 126 16.11 -15.70 12.04
N CYS A 127 14.79 -15.93 12.13
CA CYS A 127 13.85 -15.07 12.86
C CYS A 127 13.67 -15.42 14.34
N ALA A 128 14.34 -16.46 14.88
CA ALA A 128 14.03 -17.02 16.21
C ALA A 128 14.17 -15.99 17.34
N ASP A 129 15.20 -15.14 17.28
CA ASP A 129 15.51 -14.13 18.30
C ASP A 129 15.00 -12.73 17.95
N ASP A 130 14.21 -12.61 16.88
CA ASP A 130 13.69 -11.33 16.43
C ASP A 130 12.46 -10.94 17.25
N ARG A 131 12.30 -9.64 17.53
CA ARG A 131 11.14 -9.12 18.29
C ARG A 131 9.86 -9.14 17.48
N HIS A 132 9.96 -9.08 16.13
CA HIS A 132 8.84 -8.99 15.22
C HIS A 132 9.27 -9.37 13.79
N HIS A 133 8.27 -9.56 12.93
CA HIS A 133 8.45 -9.61 11.49
C HIS A 133 7.35 -8.80 10.81
N PHE A 134 7.56 -8.47 9.54
CA PHE A 134 6.55 -7.80 8.72
C PHE A 134 5.90 -8.82 7.79
N ARG A 135 4.59 -8.68 7.58
CA ARG A 135 3.82 -9.41 6.57
C ARG A 135 3.26 -8.41 5.60
N PHE A 136 3.48 -8.62 4.32
CA PHE A 136 2.88 -7.85 3.25
C PHE A 136 2.04 -8.77 2.37
N ILE A 137 0.92 -8.25 1.88
CA ILE A 137 0.17 -8.83 0.77
C ILE A 137 0.25 -7.80 -0.34
N VAL A 138 0.82 -8.19 -1.47
CA VAL A 138 0.99 -7.35 -2.64
C VAL A 138 0.15 -7.91 -3.76
N SER A 139 -0.88 -7.17 -4.19
CA SER A 139 -1.85 -7.60 -5.19
C SER A 139 -1.96 -6.55 -6.29
N PRO A 140 -1.25 -6.72 -7.41
CA PRO A 140 -1.50 -5.93 -8.62
C PRO A 140 -2.90 -6.21 -9.15
N GLU A 141 -3.65 -5.17 -9.57
CA GLU A 141 -4.96 -5.37 -10.20
C GLU A 141 -4.83 -6.13 -11.54
N ASP A 142 -3.73 -5.87 -12.26
CA ASP A 142 -3.44 -6.45 -13.57
C ASP A 142 -2.46 -7.64 -13.47
N ALA A 143 -2.46 -8.39 -12.35
CA ALA A 143 -1.52 -9.49 -12.10
C ALA A 143 -1.56 -10.59 -13.19
N SER A 144 -2.72 -10.80 -13.83
CA SER A 144 -2.87 -11.77 -14.93
C SER A 144 -2.21 -11.32 -16.24
N GLU A 145 -1.88 -10.05 -16.39
CA GLU A 145 -1.20 -9.49 -17.56
C GLU A 145 0.33 -9.41 -17.36
N MET A 146 0.79 -9.60 -16.12
CA MET A 146 2.21 -9.57 -15.78
C MET A 146 2.92 -10.86 -16.20
N ALA A 147 4.15 -10.72 -16.68
CA ALA A 147 4.93 -11.87 -17.14
C ALA A 147 5.35 -12.79 -15.99
N ASP A 148 5.76 -12.22 -14.85
CA ASP A 148 6.31 -12.97 -13.72
C ASP A 148 6.14 -12.19 -12.40
N LEU A 149 5.24 -12.67 -11.53
CA LEU A 149 5.02 -12.09 -10.20
C LEU A 149 6.20 -12.27 -9.25
N LYS A 150 7.03 -13.31 -9.43
CA LYS A 150 8.23 -13.49 -8.61
C LYS A 150 9.29 -12.46 -8.99
N ALA A 151 9.54 -12.26 -10.28
CA ALA A 151 10.47 -11.25 -10.76
C ALA A 151 10.03 -9.85 -10.26
N PHE A 152 8.75 -9.50 -10.44
CA PHE A 152 8.17 -8.28 -9.89
C PHE A 152 8.39 -8.16 -8.37
N THR A 153 8.19 -9.24 -7.60
CA THR A 153 8.39 -9.23 -6.16
C THR A 153 9.84 -9.00 -5.78
N ARG A 154 10.80 -9.61 -6.50
CA ARG A 154 12.23 -9.40 -6.29
C ARG A 154 12.64 -7.95 -6.55
N ASP A 155 12.13 -7.35 -7.62
CA ASP A 155 12.37 -5.94 -7.94
C ASP A 155 11.78 -5.02 -6.87
N LEU A 156 10.55 -5.29 -6.43
CA LEU A 156 9.90 -4.53 -5.37
C LEU A 156 10.69 -4.60 -4.06
N MET A 157 11.17 -5.78 -3.68
CA MET A 157 11.94 -5.96 -2.45
C MET A 157 13.34 -5.36 -2.54
N SER A 158 13.96 -5.37 -3.73
CA SER A 158 15.21 -4.67 -4.01
C SER A 158 15.05 -3.15 -3.88
N ASP A 159 13.96 -2.60 -4.45
CA ASP A 159 13.63 -1.18 -4.31
C ASP A 159 13.34 -0.81 -2.86
N ALA A 160 12.61 -1.65 -2.13
CA ALA A 160 12.34 -1.47 -0.72
C ALA A 160 13.63 -1.48 0.11
N ALA A 161 14.56 -2.39 -0.14
CA ALA A 161 15.87 -2.44 0.51
C ALA A 161 16.66 -1.14 0.29
N ARG A 162 16.67 -0.62 -0.94
CA ARG A 162 17.29 0.68 -1.27
C ARG A 162 16.64 1.85 -0.53
N ASP A 163 15.33 1.91 -0.50
CA ASP A 163 14.58 2.97 0.18
C ASP A 163 14.77 2.94 1.70
N LEU A 164 14.88 1.74 2.28
CA LEU A 164 15.10 1.55 3.70
C LEU A 164 16.58 1.65 4.11
N GLY A 165 17.49 1.64 3.13
CA GLY A 165 18.93 1.73 3.35
C GLY A 165 19.49 0.55 4.14
N THR A 166 18.97 -0.67 3.91
CA THR A 166 19.42 -1.91 4.53
C THR A 166 19.04 -3.09 3.63
N ARG A 167 19.82 -4.15 3.64
CA ARG A 167 19.40 -5.42 3.03
C ARG A 167 18.20 -5.96 3.81
N LEU A 168 17.29 -6.56 3.07
CA LEU A 168 16.12 -7.21 3.65
C LEU A 168 16.26 -8.70 3.48
N GLU A 169 16.08 -9.44 4.57
CA GLU A 169 15.92 -10.88 4.56
C GLU A 169 14.42 -11.18 4.50
N TRP A 170 13.99 -11.86 3.46
CA TRP A 170 12.57 -12.08 3.19
C TRP A 170 12.32 -13.37 2.44
N VAL A 171 11.11 -13.89 2.58
CA VAL A 171 10.58 -14.99 1.77
C VAL A 171 9.17 -14.60 1.28
N ALA A 172 8.75 -15.19 0.17
CA ALA A 172 7.43 -14.93 -0.39
C ALA A 172 6.79 -16.20 -0.98
N VAL A 173 5.47 -16.17 -1.12
CA VAL A 173 4.65 -17.20 -1.78
C VAL A 173 3.64 -16.51 -2.67
N GLU A 174 3.51 -16.99 -3.92
CA GLU A 174 2.44 -16.56 -4.82
C GLU A 174 1.15 -17.32 -4.53
N HIS A 175 0.04 -16.63 -4.59
CA HIS A 175 -1.31 -17.18 -4.48
C HIS A 175 -2.13 -16.81 -5.71
N HIS A 176 -2.61 -17.83 -6.42
CA HIS A 176 -3.41 -17.70 -7.64
C HIS A 176 -4.84 -18.23 -7.49
N ASN A 177 -5.19 -18.71 -6.30
CA ASN A 177 -6.49 -19.34 -6.01
C ASN A 177 -7.60 -18.35 -5.65
N THR A 178 -7.41 -17.07 -5.93
CA THR A 178 -8.39 -16.02 -5.73
C THR A 178 -8.59 -15.24 -7.01
N GLU A 179 -9.67 -14.48 -7.11
CA GLU A 179 -9.98 -13.62 -8.27
C GLU A 179 -8.80 -12.71 -8.67
N HIS A 180 -8.00 -12.29 -7.69
CA HIS A 180 -6.81 -11.48 -7.90
C HIS A 180 -5.57 -12.22 -7.38
N SER A 181 -4.70 -12.61 -8.31
CA SER A 181 -3.40 -13.16 -7.94
C SER A 181 -2.61 -12.17 -7.09
N HIS A 182 -1.96 -12.67 -6.05
CA HIS A 182 -1.22 -11.84 -5.12
C HIS A 182 -0.04 -12.59 -4.50
N VAL A 183 0.87 -11.84 -3.92
CA VAL A 183 2.07 -12.40 -3.27
C VAL A 183 2.05 -12.06 -1.79
N HIS A 184 2.23 -13.08 -0.95
CA HIS A 184 2.51 -12.91 0.46
C HIS A 184 4.02 -12.78 0.65
N VAL A 185 4.47 -11.67 1.23
CA VAL A 185 5.89 -11.43 1.52
C VAL A 185 6.07 -11.32 3.03
N LEU A 186 6.97 -12.09 3.58
CA LEU A 186 7.38 -12.01 4.97
C LEU A 186 8.81 -11.46 5.04
N VAL A 187 8.98 -10.38 5.78
CA VAL A 187 10.27 -9.71 5.95
C VAL A 187 10.70 -9.83 7.39
N ARG A 188 11.92 -10.26 7.60
CA ARG A 188 12.56 -10.35 8.91
C ARG A 188 12.57 -8.99 9.61
N GLY A 189 12.35 -8.97 10.91
CA GLY A 189 12.31 -7.76 11.73
C GLY A 189 13.68 -7.20 12.12
N ARG A 190 14.75 -7.58 11.41
CA ARG A 190 16.13 -7.19 11.70
C ARG A 190 16.81 -6.62 10.48
N ALA A 191 17.53 -5.52 10.63
CA ALA A 191 18.35 -4.91 9.59
C ALA A 191 19.71 -5.62 9.48
N ASP A 192 20.46 -5.35 8.40
CA ASP A 192 21.79 -5.94 8.15
C ASP A 192 22.86 -5.54 9.17
N ASP A 193 22.67 -4.44 9.90
CA ASP A 193 23.51 -3.99 11.00
C ASP A 193 23.18 -4.70 12.35
N GLY A 194 22.24 -5.65 12.33
CA GLY A 194 21.79 -6.40 13.51
C GLY A 194 20.81 -5.65 14.39
N SER A 195 20.42 -4.40 14.07
CA SER A 195 19.41 -3.66 14.80
C SER A 195 17.98 -4.10 14.44
N ASP A 196 17.00 -3.81 15.30
CA ASP A 196 15.60 -3.99 14.97
C ASP A 196 15.24 -3.18 13.71
N LEU A 197 14.62 -3.80 12.72
CA LEU A 197 14.14 -3.12 11.52
C LEU A 197 12.89 -2.30 11.86
N VAL A 198 13.01 -0.99 11.81
CA VAL A 198 11.89 -0.07 12.03
C VAL A 198 11.57 0.65 10.72
N ILE A 199 10.43 0.31 10.12
CA ILE A 199 9.95 0.93 8.88
C ILE A 199 9.02 2.10 9.24
N ALA A 200 9.22 3.26 8.58
CA ALA A 200 8.36 4.42 8.76
C ALA A 200 6.90 4.08 8.36
N ARG A 201 5.94 4.53 9.18
CA ARG A 201 4.51 4.29 8.91
C ARG A 201 4.11 4.80 7.52
N ASP A 202 4.62 5.96 7.11
CA ASP A 202 4.31 6.56 5.82
C ASP A 202 4.86 5.71 4.67
N TYR A 203 6.02 5.05 4.85
CA TYR A 203 6.55 4.11 3.87
C TYR A 203 5.67 2.85 3.74
N ILE A 204 5.20 2.31 4.87
CA ILE A 204 4.28 1.16 4.87
C ILE A 204 2.96 1.52 4.18
N ARG A 205 2.42 2.72 4.41
CA ARG A 205 1.11 3.15 3.88
C ARG A 205 1.14 3.56 2.42
N GLU A 206 2.21 4.19 1.99
CA GLU A 206 2.28 4.90 0.69
C GLU A 206 3.51 4.51 -0.12
N GLY A 207 4.70 4.43 0.51
CA GLY A 207 5.97 4.25 -0.18
C GLY A 207 6.05 2.91 -0.92
N MET A 208 5.74 1.82 -0.23
CA MET A 208 5.79 0.47 -0.84
C MET A 208 4.75 0.30 -1.95
N GLY A 209 3.54 0.82 -1.73
CA GLY A 209 2.48 0.83 -2.75
C GLY A 209 2.87 1.59 -3.99
N ALA A 210 3.48 2.76 -3.83
CA ALA A 210 3.94 3.56 -4.97
C ALA A 210 5.09 2.91 -5.75
N ARG A 211 6.01 2.21 -5.07
CA ARG A 211 7.03 1.40 -5.74
C ARG A 211 6.41 0.28 -6.57
N ALA A 212 5.50 -0.46 -5.97
CA ALA A 212 4.77 -1.53 -6.65
C ALA A 212 4.03 -1.01 -7.89
N GLN A 213 3.30 0.11 -7.76
CA GLN A 213 2.59 0.76 -8.87
C GLN A 213 3.54 1.22 -9.98
N ALA A 214 4.71 1.77 -9.62
CA ALA A 214 5.70 2.20 -10.60
C ALA A 214 6.27 1.02 -11.39
N LEU A 215 6.56 -0.11 -10.73
CA LEU A 215 7.06 -1.33 -11.37
C LEU A 215 6.04 -1.93 -12.34
N VAL A 216 4.78 -2.09 -11.91
CA VAL A 216 3.72 -2.59 -12.79
C VAL A 216 3.48 -1.65 -13.96
N THR A 217 3.53 -0.32 -13.73
CA THR A 217 3.37 0.67 -14.80
C THR A 217 4.55 0.64 -15.77
N LEU A 218 5.75 0.34 -15.30
CA LEU A 218 6.93 0.18 -16.16
C LEU A 218 6.80 -1.05 -17.06
N GLU A 219 6.30 -2.16 -16.53
CA GLU A 219 6.12 -3.42 -17.25
C GLU A 219 4.97 -3.36 -18.27
N LEU A 220 3.79 -2.96 -17.83
CA LEU A 220 2.54 -3.01 -18.62
C LEU A 220 2.21 -1.70 -19.34
N GLY A 221 2.99 -0.65 -19.11
CA GLY A 221 2.68 0.70 -19.58
C GLY A 221 1.62 1.41 -18.71
N PRO A 222 1.45 2.73 -18.90
CA PRO A 222 0.45 3.51 -18.18
C PRO A 222 -0.96 3.10 -18.57
N ARG A 223 -1.91 3.24 -17.65
CA ARG A 223 -3.34 2.97 -17.90
C ARG A 223 -3.85 3.85 -19.04
N THR A 224 -4.61 3.23 -19.94
CA THR A 224 -5.28 3.91 -21.05
C THR A 224 -6.51 4.69 -20.55
N GLU A 225 -6.98 5.63 -21.35
CA GLU A 225 -8.21 6.36 -21.03
C GLU A 225 -9.44 5.45 -20.99
N VAL A 226 -9.44 4.39 -21.80
CA VAL A 226 -10.52 3.40 -21.83
C VAL A 226 -10.56 2.63 -20.52
N GLU A 227 -9.41 2.15 -20.02
CA GLU A 227 -9.30 1.46 -18.73
C GLU A 227 -9.74 2.37 -17.57
N ILE A 228 -9.32 3.64 -17.58
CA ILE A 228 -9.72 4.62 -16.56
C ILE A 228 -11.23 4.85 -16.58
N LYS A 229 -11.84 5.02 -17.77
CA LYS A 229 -13.28 5.20 -17.90
C LYS A 229 -14.06 3.97 -17.44
N ARG A 230 -13.60 2.76 -17.81
CA ARG A 230 -14.22 1.51 -17.39
C ARG A 230 -14.17 1.35 -15.88
N GLU A 231 -13.04 1.65 -15.27
CA GLU A 231 -12.88 1.63 -13.81
C GLU A 231 -13.81 2.63 -13.10
N LEU A 232 -13.93 3.87 -13.62
CA LEU A 232 -14.86 4.85 -13.07
C LEU A 232 -16.30 4.35 -13.18
N GLN A 233 -16.68 3.72 -14.31
CA GLN A 233 -18.01 3.14 -14.49
C GLN A 233 -18.26 2.01 -13.48
N ASN A 234 -17.29 1.12 -13.27
CA ASN A 234 -17.38 0.07 -12.26
C ASN A 234 -17.56 0.63 -10.84
N GLN A 235 -16.93 1.78 -10.53
CA GLN A 235 -17.12 2.44 -9.24
C GLN A 235 -18.49 3.11 -9.10
N ILE A 236 -19.04 3.64 -10.20
CA ILE A 236 -20.37 4.24 -10.23
C ILE A 236 -21.42 3.18 -9.90
N ASP A 237 -21.33 2.01 -10.52
CA ASP A 237 -22.37 0.97 -10.46
C ASP A 237 -22.22 0.03 -9.24
N ALA A 238 -21.10 0.10 -8.53
CA ALA A 238 -20.78 -0.84 -7.45
C ALA A 238 -21.77 -0.76 -6.27
N GLU A 239 -22.23 -1.90 -5.78
CA GLU A 239 -23.02 -2.03 -4.53
C GLU A 239 -22.13 -2.17 -3.27
N ARG A 240 -20.92 -1.68 -3.33
CA ARG A 240 -19.95 -1.67 -2.25
C ARG A 240 -19.32 -0.30 -2.08
N TRP A 241 -18.66 -0.08 -0.95
CA TRP A 241 -17.92 1.16 -0.69
C TRP A 241 -16.80 1.37 -1.70
N THR A 242 -16.76 2.54 -2.33
CA THR A 242 -15.82 2.88 -3.41
C THR A 242 -14.95 4.09 -3.06
N PRO A 243 -13.88 4.38 -3.81
CA PRO A 243 -13.16 5.64 -3.72
C PRO A 243 -14.04 6.87 -3.98
N LEU A 244 -15.07 6.78 -4.86
CA LEU A 244 -16.03 7.85 -5.09
C LEU A 244 -16.84 8.18 -3.83
N ASP A 245 -17.25 7.16 -3.07
CA ASP A 245 -17.98 7.38 -1.81
C ASP A 245 -17.11 8.10 -0.79
N ARG A 246 -15.81 7.77 -0.71
CA ARG A 246 -14.87 8.49 0.16
C ARG A 246 -14.71 9.95 -0.22
N ASP A 247 -14.72 10.26 -1.52
CA ASP A 247 -14.66 11.63 -2.01
C ASP A 247 -15.95 12.38 -1.69
N LEU A 248 -17.12 11.78 -1.92
CA LEU A 248 -18.42 12.35 -1.61
C LEU A 248 -18.58 12.62 -0.11
N VAL A 249 -18.21 11.66 0.75
CA VAL A 249 -18.26 11.87 2.22
C VAL A 249 -17.33 13.00 2.68
N ARG A 250 -16.15 13.15 2.09
CA ARG A 250 -15.28 14.30 2.41
C ARG A 250 -15.90 15.63 2.00
N ARG A 251 -16.59 15.67 0.86
CA ARG A 251 -17.32 16.86 0.40
C ARG A 251 -18.51 17.16 1.29
N ALA A 252 -19.31 16.15 1.63
CA ALA A 252 -20.41 16.29 2.58
C ALA A 252 -19.95 16.83 3.93
N ALA A 253 -18.81 16.32 4.45
CA ALA A 253 -18.25 16.80 5.71
C ALA A 253 -17.79 18.28 5.65
N ALA A 254 -17.43 18.79 4.47
CA ALA A 254 -17.06 20.18 4.25
C ALA A 254 -18.29 21.08 3.99
N GLY A 255 -19.43 20.50 3.56
CA GLY A 255 -20.68 21.17 3.20
C GLY A 255 -21.85 20.86 4.13
N GLU A 256 -21.60 20.68 5.44
CA GLU A 256 -22.64 20.46 6.46
C GLU A 256 -23.60 19.29 6.16
N GLY A 257 -23.09 18.27 5.54
CA GLY A 257 -23.86 17.09 5.13
C GLY A 257 -24.37 17.13 3.69
N LEU A 258 -24.21 18.26 3.00
CA LEU A 258 -24.62 18.45 1.62
C LEU A 258 -23.46 18.31 0.64
N VAL A 259 -23.72 17.74 -0.53
CA VAL A 259 -22.76 17.68 -1.64
C VAL A 259 -23.32 18.47 -2.81
N ASP A 260 -22.75 19.65 -3.05
CA ASP A 260 -23.09 20.43 -4.24
C ASP A 260 -22.32 19.87 -5.45
N LEU A 261 -23.06 19.34 -6.42
CA LEU A 261 -22.55 18.81 -7.69
C LEU A 261 -23.02 19.65 -8.90
N ARG A 262 -23.50 20.87 -8.68
CA ARG A 262 -23.79 21.78 -9.79
C ARG A 262 -22.50 22.12 -10.52
N PRO A 263 -22.51 22.12 -11.87
CA PRO A 263 -21.34 22.55 -12.61
C PRO A 263 -21.00 24.01 -12.28
N ASP A 264 -19.75 24.26 -11.94
CA ASP A 264 -19.25 25.64 -11.86
C ASP A 264 -19.29 26.22 -13.29
N ALA A 265 -19.93 27.38 -13.47
CA ALA A 265 -20.05 28.04 -14.76
C ALA A 265 -18.67 28.39 -15.38
N ALA A 266 -17.64 28.53 -14.55
CA ALA A 266 -16.27 28.82 -14.97
C ALA A 266 -15.44 27.56 -15.31
N ILE A 267 -15.89 26.36 -14.94
CA ILE A 267 -15.11 25.13 -15.06
C ILE A 267 -15.89 24.08 -15.86
N ARG A 268 -15.31 23.62 -16.96
CA ARG A 268 -15.92 22.56 -17.74
C ARG A 268 -15.94 21.25 -16.91
N PRO A 269 -17.11 20.59 -16.78
CA PRO A 269 -17.20 19.32 -16.05
C PRO A 269 -16.20 18.29 -16.59
N ASP A 270 -15.38 17.74 -15.71
CA ASP A 270 -14.42 16.69 -16.04
C ASP A 270 -15.01 15.27 -15.82
N ALA A 271 -14.27 14.24 -16.19
CA ALA A 271 -14.68 12.85 -16.00
C ALA A 271 -14.94 12.51 -14.53
N ALA A 272 -14.22 13.13 -13.59
CA ALA A 272 -14.43 12.92 -12.18
C ALA A 272 -15.73 13.55 -11.68
N HIS A 273 -16.14 14.68 -12.25
CA HIS A 273 -17.43 15.31 -11.96
C HIS A 273 -18.60 14.41 -12.42
N HIS A 274 -18.54 13.91 -13.66
CA HIS A 274 -19.55 12.99 -14.19
C HIS A 274 -19.61 11.68 -13.37
N ALA A 275 -18.47 11.17 -12.93
CA ALA A 275 -18.42 9.97 -12.09
C ALA A 275 -19.10 10.21 -10.73
N ARG A 276 -18.90 11.39 -10.10
CA ARG A 276 -19.60 11.74 -8.85
C ARG A 276 -21.10 11.84 -9.03
N LEU A 277 -21.55 12.49 -10.10
CA LEU A 277 -23.00 12.55 -10.43
C LEU A 277 -23.61 11.17 -10.60
N GLY A 278 -22.97 10.31 -11.43
CA GLY A 278 -23.42 8.93 -11.63
C GLY A 278 -23.44 8.13 -10.34
N ARG A 279 -22.42 8.31 -9.47
CA ARG A 279 -22.38 7.63 -8.17
C ARG A 279 -23.50 8.09 -7.24
N MET A 280 -23.80 9.39 -7.19
CA MET A 280 -24.92 9.91 -6.40
C MET A 280 -26.27 9.35 -6.84
N GLN A 281 -26.50 9.23 -8.14
CA GLN A 281 -27.69 8.57 -8.68
C GLN A 281 -27.79 7.09 -8.27
N THR A 282 -26.66 6.38 -8.26
CA THR A 282 -26.61 5.00 -7.75
C THR A 282 -26.90 4.94 -6.25
N LEU A 283 -26.33 5.84 -5.46
CA LEU A 283 -26.57 5.92 -4.00
C LEU A 283 -28.04 6.29 -3.70
N GLU A 284 -28.66 7.13 -4.51
CA GLU A 284 -30.08 7.45 -4.41
C GLU A 284 -30.95 6.21 -4.66
N ARG A 285 -30.69 5.45 -5.72
CA ARG A 285 -31.39 4.18 -6.00
C ARG A 285 -31.24 3.15 -4.88
N LEU A 286 -30.10 3.17 -4.17
CA LEU A 286 -29.83 2.31 -3.02
C LEU A 286 -30.41 2.87 -1.70
N GLY A 287 -31.07 4.04 -1.72
CA GLY A 287 -31.63 4.68 -0.53
C GLY A 287 -30.58 5.27 0.43
N LEU A 288 -29.36 5.50 -0.04
CA LEU A 288 -28.24 6.01 0.75
C LEU A 288 -28.00 7.52 0.58
N ALA A 289 -28.69 8.13 -0.38
CA ALA A 289 -28.66 9.58 -0.62
C ALA A 289 -30.07 10.06 -1.01
N THR A 290 -30.36 11.33 -0.70
CA THR A 290 -31.61 11.99 -1.11
C THR A 290 -31.28 13.28 -1.85
N PRO A 291 -31.92 13.55 -3.02
CA PRO A 291 -31.78 14.85 -3.66
C PRO A 291 -32.38 15.93 -2.76
N THR A 292 -31.71 17.06 -2.70
CA THR A 292 -32.24 18.28 -2.03
C THR A 292 -32.57 19.31 -3.09
N GLU A 293 -33.72 19.96 -2.96
CA GLU A 293 -34.05 21.10 -3.80
C GLU A 293 -33.09 22.28 -3.50
N PRO A 294 -32.64 23.02 -4.54
CA PRO A 294 -31.86 24.20 -4.31
C PRO A 294 -32.69 25.20 -3.45
N ALA A 295 -32.06 25.70 -2.38
CA ALA A 295 -32.66 26.81 -1.63
C ALA A 295 -32.97 27.95 -2.61
N GLN A 296 -34.25 28.38 -2.62
CA GLN A 296 -34.72 29.50 -3.42
C GLN A 296 -34.07 30.78 -2.99
#